data_f8e77e3badd8bb3beb72ad895eb01e44
#
_entry.id   f8e77e3badd8bb3beb72ad895eb01e44
#
_cell.length_a   1.000
_cell.length_b   1.000
_cell.length_c   1.000
_cell.angle_alpha   90.00
_cell.angle_beta   90.00
_cell.angle_gamma   90.00
#
_symmetry.space_group_name_H-M   'P 1'
#
loop_
_entity.id
_entity.type
_entity.pdbx_description
1 polymer ?
#
loop_
_entity_poly.entity_id
_entity_poly.type
_entity_poly.pdbx_seq_one_letter_code
_entity_poly.pdbx_strand_id
1 'polypeptide(L)'
;HAGGKFGGGGYKVSGGLHGVGASVVNALSNWLEVEICQGGKVYKQRYERGHVCYALKEIGTCPMEKTGTKVTFLPDDTIFTETTVYDFDVLKRRLREMAFLTKGLRIILRDNRTEEETSLEGGSVVDSAAAEAMSTEHEKKQISELLQRAQEDAMEAGASTEAMTSEETSASADTANDSEAFADAFATSEESTKARTGGKIGKIHTITLENGKKQKVVEFYYEGGIKEFVAYLNKSKEPLYENILYFEGEKNNVYVEVSFQHNDSYNESVFSFVNNINTPEGGTHLQGFRNAITKTFNDYARSAKLLKDSEPNLSGEDIREGLTAIVSVKIEDPQFEGQTKQKLGNSEARGAVDNIVSEQLTYFLEQNPQIAKSICEKSILAQRAREAARKARDLTRRKTALDTMALPGKLADCSDKDPKNCEIYIVEGDSAGGSAKTARSRATQAILPLRGKILNVEKARLDKIYANAEIKAMITAFGTGIHEDFDISKLRYNKIILMTDADVDGAHISTLL
;
A
#
# COMPACT_ATOMS: atom_id res chain seq x y z
N HIS A 1 19.30 23.10 -13.56
CA HIS A 1 18.09 22.92 -12.74
C HIS A 1 16.85 23.26 -13.57
N ALA A 2 15.76 22.49 -13.39
CA ALA A 2 14.50 22.71 -14.10
C ALA A 2 13.81 23.96 -13.54
N GLY A 3 14.08 25.12 -14.13
CA GLY A 3 13.61 26.43 -13.66
C GLY A 3 12.11 26.70 -13.85
N GLY A 4 11.41 25.92 -14.68
CA GLY A 4 9.97 26.10 -14.95
C GLY A 4 9.05 25.88 -13.74
N LYS A 5 9.59 25.39 -12.61
CA LYS A 5 8.87 25.19 -11.35
C LYS A 5 8.93 26.41 -10.41
N PHE A 6 9.82 27.37 -10.69
CA PHE A 6 10.12 28.49 -9.82
C PHE A 6 9.69 29.80 -10.47
N GLY A 7 8.64 30.43 -9.98
CA GLY A 7 8.26 31.81 -10.30
C GLY A 7 7.72 32.09 -11.70
N GLY A 8 7.40 31.07 -12.50
CA GLY A 8 7.05 31.24 -13.90
C GLY A 8 5.65 30.86 -14.35
N GLY A 9 4.72 30.54 -13.44
CA GLY A 9 3.33 30.21 -13.79
C GLY A 9 3.12 28.91 -14.60
N GLY A 10 4.18 28.11 -14.85
CA GLY A 10 4.09 26.86 -15.59
C GLY A 10 3.50 25.69 -14.79
N TYR A 11 3.60 25.73 -13.47
CA TYR A 11 3.07 24.70 -12.57
C TYR A 11 2.40 25.35 -11.36
N LYS A 12 1.14 25.02 -11.10
CA LYS A 12 0.43 25.46 -9.89
C LYS A 12 0.97 24.77 -8.65
N VAL A 13 1.35 23.50 -8.74
CA VAL A 13 1.90 22.68 -7.68
C VAL A 13 2.96 21.72 -8.22
N SER A 14 3.96 21.38 -7.41
CA SER A 14 5.02 20.44 -7.78
C SER A 14 5.42 19.58 -6.59
N GLY A 15 5.62 18.27 -6.82
CA GLY A 15 6.23 17.37 -5.83
C GLY A 15 7.74 17.57 -5.67
N GLY A 16 8.41 18.12 -6.68
CA GLY A 16 9.85 18.39 -6.64
C GLY A 16 10.14 19.81 -6.16
N LEU A 17 10.79 19.93 -4.98
CA LEU A 17 11.11 21.22 -4.35
C LEU A 17 12.39 21.88 -4.88
N HIS A 18 13.33 21.11 -5.44
CA HIS A 18 14.68 21.58 -5.76
C HIS A 18 14.98 21.64 -7.26
N GLY A 19 14.09 21.15 -8.14
CA GLY A 19 14.30 21.12 -9.59
C GLY A 19 15.47 20.24 -10.06
N VAL A 20 15.97 19.33 -9.22
CA VAL A 20 17.19 18.54 -9.47
C VAL A 20 16.92 17.10 -9.93
N GLY A 21 15.66 16.63 -9.97
CA GLY A 21 15.35 15.23 -10.26
C GLY A 21 15.97 14.72 -11.57
N ALA A 22 15.78 15.45 -12.67
CA ALA A 22 16.37 15.08 -13.96
C ALA A 22 17.91 15.14 -13.93
N SER A 23 18.49 16.11 -13.22
CA SER A 23 19.94 16.24 -13.07
C SER A 23 20.54 15.09 -12.27
N VAL A 24 19.83 14.62 -11.24
CA VAL A 24 20.26 13.45 -10.43
C VAL A 24 20.22 12.18 -11.28
N VAL A 25 19.14 11.92 -12.02
CA VAL A 25 19.06 10.77 -12.93
C VAL A 25 20.20 10.80 -13.94
N ASN A 26 20.51 11.97 -14.51
CA ASN A 26 21.61 12.12 -15.45
C ASN A 26 22.97 11.82 -14.81
N ALA A 27 23.21 12.34 -13.60
CA ALA A 27 24.46 12.11 -12.86
C ALA A 27 24.67 10.64 -12.42
N LEU A 28 23.58 9.92 -12.15
CA LEU A 28 23.57 8.51 -11.73
C LEU A 28 23.48 7.53 -12.91
N SER A 29 23.55 8.01 -14.14
CA SER A 29 23.48 7.19 -15.34
C SER A 29 24.84 7.09 -16.04
N ASN A 30 25.17 5.90 -16.53
CA ASN A 30 26.31 5.69 -17.41
C ASN A 30 26.16 6.59 -18.66
N TRP A 31 24.94 6.58 -19.24
CA TRP A 31 24.57 7.55 -20.28
C TRP A 31 23.09 7.90 -20.19
N LEU A 32 22.74 9.10 -20.66
CA LEU A 32 21.37 9.58 -20.78
C LEU A 32 21.20 10.31 -22.13
N GLU A 33 20.12 10.00 -22.84
CA GLU A 33 19.72 10.66 -24.06
C GLU A 33 18.36 11.32 -23.91
N VAL A 34 18.21 12.53 -24.45
CA VAL A 34 16.94 13.25 -24.50
C VAL A 34 16.62 13.53 -25.96
N GLU A 35 15.44 13.15 -26.40
CA GLU A 35 14.86 13.51 -27.70
C GLU A 35 13.62 14.37 -27.45
N ILE A 36 13.54 15.53 -28.12
CA ILE A 36 12.44 16.50 -27.95
C ILE A 36 11.82 16.80 -29.31
N CYS A 37 10.51 16.56 -29.42
CA CYS A 37 9.72 16.98 -30.57
C CYS A 37 9.02 18.31 -30.23
N GLN A 38 9.36 19.39 -30.90
CA GLN A 38 8.79 20.71 -30.68
C GLN A 38 8.94 21.62 -31.91
N GLY A 39 7.87 22.34 -32.25
CA GLY A 39 7.91 23.33 -33.35
C GLY A 39 8.28 22.72 -34.71
N GLY A 40 7.79 21.51 -35.01
CA GLY A 40 8.05 20.80 -36.27
C GLY A 40 9.42 20.13 -36.37
N LYS A 41 10.24 20.19 -35.34
CA LYS A 41 11.62 19.67 -35.34
C LYS A 41 11.82 18.67 -34.21
N VAL A 42 12.74 17.72 -34.43
CA VAL A 42 13.20 16.77 -33.44
C VAL A 42 14.64 17.10 -33.05
N TYR A 43 14.84 17.36 -31.78
CA TYR A 43 16.15 17.66 -31.20
C TYR A 43 16.63 16.51 -30.38
N LYS A 44 17.96 16.28 -30.35
CA LYS A 44 18.60 15.22 -29.53
C LYS A 44 19.84 15.75 -28.84
N GLN A 45 20.02 15.31 -27.61
CA GLN A 45 21.25 15.53 -26.82
C GLN A 45 21.56 14.27 -25.98
N ARG A 46 22.87 13.97 -25.86
CA ARG A 46 23.38 12.85 -25.07
C ARG A 46 24.33 13.34 -24.00
N TYR A 47 24.27 12.66 -22.89
CA TYR A 47 25.13 12.85 -21.72
C TYR A 47 25.77 11.53 -21.34
N GLU A 48 26.99 11.57 -20.76
CA GLU A 48 27.67 10.43 -20.16
C GLU A 48 28.12 10.83 -18.76
N ARG A 49 27.64 10.11 -17.75
CA ARG A 49 27.88 10.42 -16.32
C ARG A 49 27.69 11.89 -15.98
N GLY A 50 26.60 12.48 -16.48
CA GLY A 50 26.26 13.87 -16.27
C GLY A 50 26.96 14.88 -17.20
N HIS A 51 27.98 14.48 -17.96
CA HIS A 51 28.70 15.35 -18.88
C HIS A 51 28.06 15.39 -20.26
N VAL A 52 27.98 16.57 -20.86
CA VAL A 52 27.44 16.77 -22.21
C VAL A 52 28.41 16.20 -23.26
N CYS A 53 27.94 15.23 -24.07
CA CYS A 53 28.76 14.63 -25.13
C CYS A 53 28.83 15.53 -26.39
N TYR A 54 27.74 16.24 -26.71
CA TYR A 54 27.65 17.15 -27.85
C TYR A 54 26.53 18.18 -27.63
N ALA A 55 26.64 19.30 -28.31
CA ALA A 55 25.61 20.33 -28.29
C ALA A 55 24.29 19.82 -28.85
N LEU A 56 23.16 20.42 -28.44
CA LEU A 56 21.83 20.04 -28.91
C LEU A 56 21.80 20.06 -30.46
N LYS A 57 21.39 18.92 -31.04
CA LYS A 57 21.34 18.72 -32.48
C LYS A 57 19.91 18.56 -32.96
N GLU A 58 19.58 19.14 -34.09
CA GLU A 58 18.41 18.81 -34.88
C GLU A 58 18.68 17.49 -35.63
N ILE A 59 17.85 16.47 -35.40
CA ILE A 59 18.03 15.15 -36.01
C ILE A 59 16.93 14.77 -36.99
N GLY A 60 15.83 15.55 -37.04
CA GLY A 60 14.72 15.27 -37.94
C GLY A 60 13.58 16.25 -37.77
N THR A 61 12.48 15.97 -38.46
CA THR A 61 11.26 16.77 -38.44
C THR A 61 10.10 15.97 -37.83
N CYS A 62 9.12 16.67 -37.26
CA CYS A 62 7.87 16.11 -36.78
C CYS A 62 6.69 17.03 -37.19
N PRO A 63 5.43 16.57 -37.10
CA PRO A 63 4.30 17.48 -37.34
C PRO A 63 4.35 18.70 -36.41
N MET A 64 3.96 19.87 -36.92
CA MET A 64 4.05 21.16 -36.19
C MET A 64 3.30 21.15 -34.85
N GLU A 65 2.17 20.47 -34.81
CA GLU A 65 1.32 20.36 -33.63
C GLU A 65 1.84 19.31 -32.61
N LYS A 66 2.79 18.51 -33.03
CA LYS A 66 3.30 17.40 -32.20
C LYS A 66 4.34 17.92 -31.22
N THR A 67 4.10 17.67 -29.93
CA THR A 67 5.06 17.93 -28.86
C THR A 67 5.30 16.68 -28.02
N GLY A 68 6.51 16.53 -27.53
CA GLY A 68 6.81 15.40 -26.64
C GLY A 68 8.29 15.31 -26.30
N THR A 69 8.57 14.59 -25.22
CA THR A 69 9.94 14.35 -24.76
C THR A 69 10.12 12.86 -24.49
N LYS A 70 11.18 12.28 -25.05
CA LYS A 70 11.65 10.92 -24.75
C LYS A 70 12.97 11.03 -24.00
N VAL A 71 13.04 10.39 -22.84
CA VAL A 71 14.26 10.27 -22.04
C VAL A 71 14.64 8.79 -21.98
N THR A 72 15.85 8.49 -22.39
CA THR A 72 16.42 7.13 -22.34
C THR A 72 17.70 7.18 -21.51
N PHE A 73 17.86 6.27 -20.57
CA PHE A 73 19.05 6.24 -19.72
C PHE A 73 19.42 4.83 -19.32
N LEU A 74 20.69 4.63 -18.98
CA LEU A 74 21.22 3.41 -18.43
C LEU A 74 21.82 3.73 -17.05
N PRO A 75 21.31 3.13 -15.96
CA PRO A 75 21.89 3.29 -14.62
C PRO A 75 23.39 2.91 -14.61
N ASP A 76 24.20 3.65 -13.85
CA ASP A 76 25.64 3.37 -13.73
C ASP A 76 25.88 2.23 -12.75
N ASP A 77 26.37 1.10 -13.24
CA ASP A 77 26.69 -0.11 -12.46
C ASP A 77 27.83 0.09 -11.46
N THR A 78 28.66 1.12 -11.66
CA THR A 78 29.69 1.50 -10.68
C THR A 78 29.12 2.21 -9.45
N ILE A 79 27.91 2.75 -9.54
CA ILE A 79 27.17 3.40 -8.45
C ILE A 79 26.13 2.43 -7.87
N PHE A 80 25.36 1.79 -8.74
CA PHE A 80 24.35 0.79 -8.37
C PHE A 80 24.96 -0.61 -8.40
N THR A 81 25.76 -0.93 -7.38
CA THR A 81 26.55 -2.17 -7.32
C THR A 81 25.73 -3.43 -7.04
N GLU A 82 24.53 -3.30 -6.47
CA GLU A 82 23.67 -4.45 -6.16
C GLU A 82 22.84 -4.87 -7.38
N THR A 83 22.18 -3.93 -8.04
CA THR A 83 21.42 -4.18 -9.26
C THR A 83 21.16 -2.91 -10.05
N THR A 84 21.15 -3.03 -11.38
CA THR A 84 20.67 -2.00 -12.32
C THR A 84 19.34 -2.38 -12.96
N VAL A 85 18.75 -3.52 -12.56
CA VAL A 85 17.54 -4.08 -13.13
C VAL A 85 16.30 -3.56 -12.39
N TYR A 86 15.34 -3.05 -13.13
CA TYR A 86 14.07 -2.56 -12.59
C TYR A 86 13.10 -3.70 -12.33
N ASP A 87 12.48 -3.71 -11.15
CA ASP A 87 11.37 -4.60 -10.83
C ASP A 87 10.07 -4.09 -11.48
N PHE A 88 9.47 -4.94 -12.32
CA PHE A 88 8.25 -4.60 -13.06
C PHE A 88 7.05 -4.38 -12.13
N ASP A 89 6.89 -5.17 -11.08
CA ASP A 89 5.75 -5.10 -10.19
C ASP A 89 5.82 -3.89 -9.25
N VAL A 90 7.02 -3.51 -8.82
CA VAL A 90 7.27 -2.27 -8.09
C VAL A 90 6.89 -1.05 -8.95
N LEU A 91 7.37 -0.99 -10.20
CA LEU A 91 7.03 0.08 -11.13
C LEU A 91 5.52 0.11 -11.43
N LYS A 92 4.92 -1.05 -11.71
CA LYS A 92 3.49 -1.19 -11.98
C LYS A 92 2.64 -0.62 -10.84
N ARG A 93 3.00 -0.92 -9.60
CA ARG A 93 2.31 -0.43 -8.40
C ARG A 93 2.39 1.09 -8.29
N ARG A 94 3.60 1.65 -8.37
CA ARG A 94 3.82 3.10 -8.27
C ARG A 94 3.15 3.88 -9.41
N LEU A 95 3.22 3.39 -10.63
CA LEU A 95 2.57 4.05 -11.78
C LEU A 95 1.04 3.99 -11.69
N ARG A 96 0.48 2.91 -11.14
CA ARG A 96 -0.95 2.81 -10.86
C ARG A 96 -1.40 3.86 -9.83
N GLU A 97 -0.67 4.01 -8.72
CA GLU A 97 -0.94 5.06 -7.73
C GLU A 97 -0.92 6.46 -8.35
N MET A 98 0.10 6.76 -9.16
CA MET A 98 0.20 8.05 -9.87
C MET A 98 -0.98 8.29 -10.81
N ALA A 99 -1.44 7.26 -11.51
CA ALA A 99 -2.60 7.37 -12.39
C ALA A 99 -3.90 7.63 -11.62
N PHE A 100 -4.09 7.03 -10.45
CA PHE A 100 -5.23 7.33 -9.57
C PHE A 100 -5.18 8.76 -9.01
N LEU A 101 -4.00 9.23 -8.60
CA LEU A 101 -3.81 10.56 -8.02
C LEU A 101 -3.90 11.68 -9.05
N THR A 102 -3.74 11.36 -10.33
CA THR A 102 -3.79 12.34 -11.42
C THR A 102 -4.91 11.96 -12.38
N LYS A 103 -6.10 12.43 -12.08
CA LYS A 103 -7.31 12.19 -12.87
C LYS A 103 -7.11 12.46 -14.35
N GLY A 104 -7.44 11.50 -15.20
CA GLY A 104 -7.31 11.62 -16.65
C GLY A 104 -5.89 11.43 -17.21
N LEU A 105 -4.90 11.11 -16.36
CA LEU A 105 -3.54 10.78 -16.82
C LEU A 105 -3.49 9.34 -17.30
N ARG A 106 -3.02 9.16 -18.54
CA ARG A 106 -2.79 7.84 -19.14
C ARG A 106 -1.32 7.46 -18.96
N ILE A 107 -1.05 6.34 -18.32
CA ILE A 107 0.29 5.78 -18.11
C ILE A 107 0.36 4.38 -18.74
N ILE A 108 1.39 4.15 -19.55
CA ILE A 108 1.63 2.85 -20.17
C ILE A 108 3.00 2.36 -19.72
N LEU A 109 3.04 1.21 -19.04
CA LEU A 109 4.27 0.51 -18.67
C LEU A 109 4.49 -0.66 -19.62
N ARG A 110 5.66 -0.71 -20.26
CA ARG A 110 6.06 -1.78 -21.17
C ARG A 110 7.35 -2.42 -20.70
N ASP A 111 7.38 -3.75 -20.63
CA ASP A 111 8.57 -4.54 -20.34
C ASP A 111 8.97 -5.33 -21.60
N ASN A 112 10.11 -4.96 -22.17
CA ASN A 112 10.63 -5.55 -23.40
C ASN A 112 11.59 -6.71 -23.15
N ARG A 113 11.87 -7.04 -21.88
CA ARG A 113 12.75 -8.16 -21.52
C ARG A 113 12.12 -9.48 -21.92
N THR A 114 12.94 -10.45 -22.31
CA THR A 114 12.48 -11.81 -22.61
C THR A 114 12.21 -12.59 -21.32
N GLU A 115 11.40 -13.67 -21.38
CA GLU A 115 11.15 -14.54 -20.22
C GLU A 115 12.44 -15.23 -19.74
N GLU A 116 13.41 -15.50 -20.65
CA GLU A 116 14.72 -16.04 -20.31
C GLU A 116 15.57 -15.03 -19.55
N GLU A 117 15.59 -13.76 -19.97
CA GLU A 117 16.28 -12.67 -19.28
C GLU A 117 15.68 -12.42 -17.87
N THR A 118 14.38 -12.55 -17.72
CA THR A 118 13.68 -12.39 -16.43
C THR A 118 13.94 -13.58 -15.49
N SER A 119 14.11 -14.80 -16.02
CA SER A 119 14.35 -16.01 -15.22
C SER A 119 15.81 -16.19 -14.80
N LEU A 120 16.76 -15.73 -15.60
CA LEU A 120 18.20 -15.75 -15.25
C LEU A 120 18.53 -14.75 -14.12
N GLU A 121 17.80 -13.66 -14.02
CA GLU A 121 17.98 -12.63 -13.00
C GLU A 121 17.21 -12.91 -11.70
N GLY A 122 16.20 -13.77 -11.72
CA GLY A 122 15.45 -14.22 -10.54
C GLY A 122 16.19 -15.21 -9.63
N GLY A 123 17.41 -15.60 -9.98
CA GLY A 123 18.25 -16.52 -9.19
C GLY A 123 19.06 -15.89 -8.06
N SER A 124 19.11 -14.58 -7.96
CA SER A 124 19.65 -13.85 -6.82
C SER A 124 18.48 -13.46 -5.92
N VAL A 125 18.23 -14.24 -4.89
CA VAL A 125 17.49 -13.78 -3.72
C VAL A 125 18.34 -12.66 -3.12
N VAL A 126 18.18 -11.45 -3.66
CA VAL A 126 18.70 -10.26 -3.03
C VAL A 126 17.89 -10.08 -1.77
N ASP A 127 18.56 -10.24 -0.66
CA ASP A 127 18.07 -9.97 0.69
C ASP A 127 17.17 -8.73 0.66
N SER A 128 15.94 -8.90 1.07
CA SER A 128 14.93 -7.84 1.17
C SER A 128 15.39 -6.69 2.10
N ALA A 129 16.52 -6.82 2.75
CA ALA A 129 17.08 -5.90 3.72
C ALA A 129 17.43 -4.50 3.17
N ALA A 130 17.85 -4.38 1.90
CA ALA A 130 18.19 -3.07 1.33
C ALA A 130 16.94 -2.30 0.85
N ALA A 131 15.92 -2.99 0.34
CA ALA A 131 14.61 -2.41 0.09
C ALA A 131 13.88 -2.10 1.41
N GLU A 132 14.20 -2.84 2.47
CA GLU A 132 13.70 -2.68 3.83
C GLU A 132 14.25 -1.46 4.56
N ALA A 133 15.48 -1.03 4.29
CA ALA A 133 16.09 0.13 4.94
C ALA A 133 15.47 1.47 4.51
N MET A 134 14.70 1.53 3.44
CA MET A 134 14.07 2.76 2.91
C MET A 134 12.55 2.85 3.15
N SER A 135 11.92 1.83 3.70
CA SER A 135 10.49 1.88 4.03
C SER A 135 10.28 1.74 5.53
N THR A 136 9.42 2.60 6.08
CA THR A 136 8.98 2.50 7.47
C THR A 136 8.21 1.20 7.69
N GLU A 137 8.14 0.68 8.91
CA GLU A 137 7.32 -0.51 9.24
C GLU A 137 5.87 -0.39 8.74
N HIS A 138 5.37 0.83 8.68
CA HIS A 138 4.03 1.13 8.17
C HIS A 138 3.90 0.91 6.65
N GLU A 139 4.91 1.30 5.85
CA GLU A 139 4.97 0.99 4.41
C GLU A 139 5.12 -0.51 4.17
N LYS A 140 5.92 -1.20 4.97
CA LYS A 140 6.07 -2.66 4.91
C LYS A 140 4.74 -3.36 5.16
N LYS A 141 3.98 -2.90 6.15
CA LYS A 141 2.65 -3.43 6.47
C LYS A 141 1.66 -3.17 5.33
N GLN A 142 1.62 -1.94 4.79
CA GLN A 142 0.76 -1.59 3.66
C GLN A 142 1.14 -2.35 2.37
N ILE A 143 2.43 -2.53 2.12
CA ILE A 143 2.94 -3.28 0.97
C ILE A 143 2.61 -4.77 1.11
N SER A 144 2.76 -5.35 2.29
CA SER A 144 2.39 -6.74 2.58
C SER A 144 0.90 -7.01 2.36
N GLU A 145 0.04 -6.11 2.84
CA GLU A 145 -1.41 -6.19 2.65
C GLU A 145 -1.81 -6.08 1.16
N LEU A 146 -1.14 -5.21 0.39
CA LEU A 146 -1.36 -5.07 -1.04
C LEU A 146 -0.86 -6.28 -1.85
N LEU A 147 0.26 -6.88 -1.43
CA LEU A 147 0.80 -8.10 -2.06
C LEU A 147 -0.07 -9.32 -1.78
N GLN A 148 -0.58 -9.44 -0.56
CA GLN A 148 -1.47 -10.54 -0.17
C GLN A 148 -2.77 -10.48 -0.97
N ARG A 149 -3.34 -9.29 -1.16
CA ARG A 149 -4.53 -9.07 -2.01
C ARG A 149 -4.29 -9.37 -3.48
N ALA A 150 -3.11 -9.01 -3.99
CA ALA A 150 -2.76 -9.34 -5.38
C ALA A 150 -2.62 -10.86 -5.61
N GLN A 151 -2.22 -11.62 -4.58
CA GLN A 151 -2.17 -13.09 -4.62
C GLN A 151 -3.56 -13.71 -4.50
N GLU A 152 -4.44 -13.16 -3.66
CA GLU A 152 -5.84 -13.59 -3.53
C GLU A 152 -6.62 -13.33 -4.84
N ASP A 153 -6.42 -12.15 -5.47
CA ASP A 153 -6.99 -11.82 -6.80
C ASP A 153 -6.50 -12.80 -7.90
N ALA A 154 -5.26 -13.30 -7.80
CA ALA A 154 -4.71 -14.28 -8.74
C ALA A 154 -5.29 -15.69 -8.52
N MET A 155 -5.61 -16.06 -7.28
CA MET A 155 -6.22 -17.34 -6.94
C MET A 155 -7.72 -17.38 -7.32
N GLU A 156 -8.47 -16.28 -7.12
CA GLU A 156 -9.87 -16.21 -7.60
C GLU A 156 -9.99 -16.21 -9.12
N ALA A 157 -9.02 -15.61 -9.83
CA ALA A 157 -8.98 -15.65 -11.29
C ALA A 157 -8.69 -17.05 -11.86
N GLY A 158 -8.10 -17.94 -11.07
CA GLY A 158 -7.82 -19.34 -11.46
C GLY A 158 -8.99 -20.30 -11.30
N ALA A 159 -10.03 -19.90 -10.57
CA ALA A 159 -11.18 -20.78 -10.27
C ALA A 159 -12.33 -20.71 -11.31
N SER A 160 -12.21 -19.87 -12.36
CA SER A 160 -13.28 -19.69 -13.36
C SER A 160 -12.81 -19.84 -14.82
N THR A 161 -11.91 -20.78 -15.09
CA THR A 161 -11.55 -21.14 -16.47
C THR A 161 -11.93 -22.58 -16.79
N GLU A 162 -13.22 -22.83 -16.92
CA GLU A 162 -13.71 -23.83 -17.88
C GLU A 162 -14.70 -23.16 -18.83
N ALA A 163 -14.42 -23.39 -20.14
CA ALA A 163 -15.21 -23.06 -21.32
C ALA A 163 -15.21 -21.59 -21.79
N MET A 164 -14.37 -21.28 -22.78
CA MET A 164 -14.82 -20.99 -24.16
C MET A 164 -13.64 -20.88 -25.12
N THR A 165 -13.74 -21.68 -26.13
CA THR A 165 -12.82 -21.88 -27.26
C THR A 165 -12.78 -20.69 -28.21
N SER A 166 -11.57 -20.43 -28.70
CA SER A 166 -11.15 -19.97 -30.05
C SER A 166 -12.04 -19.05 -30.87
N GLU A 167 -11.47 -17.92 -31.24
CA GLU A 167 -11.48 -17.44 -32.62
C GLU A 167 -10.23 -16.61 -32.90
N GLU A 168 -9.39 -17.13 -33.79
CA GLU A 168 -8.27 -16.45 -34.41
C GLU A 168 -8.78 -15.48 -35.46
N THR A 169 -8.28 -14.27 -35.48
CA THR A 169 -8.26 -13.43 -36.67
C THR A 169 -6.88 -12.83 -36.87
N SER A 170 -6.26 -13.30 -37.92
CA SER A 170 -5.02 -12.82 -38.52
C SER A 170 -5.19 -11.43 -39.11
N ALA A 171 -4.24 -10.52 -38.87
CA ALA A 171 -4.02 -9.37 -39.71
C ALA A 171 -2.53 -9.16 -39.94
N SER A 172 -2.21 -9.03 -41.20
CA SER A 172 -0.91 -8.99 -41.83
C SER A 172 -0.03 -7.80 -41.49
N ALA A 173 1.28 -8.06 -41.60
CA ALA A 173 2.39 -7.16 -41.39
C ALA A 173 2.55 -6.11 -42.50
N ASP A 174 3.12 -4.95 -42.12
CA ASP A 174 3.97 -4.16 -42.99
C ASP A 174 5.10 -3.52 -42.16
N THR A 175 6.31 -3.58 -42.71
CA THR A 175 7.57 -3.18 -42.11
C THR A 175 7.78 -1.67 -42.22
N ALA A 176 8.13 -1.04 -41.09
CA ALA A 176 8.51 0.38 -41.07
C ALA A 176 9.68 0.65 -40.08
N ASN A 177 10.58 1.53 -40.52
CA ASN A 177 11.86 1.93 -39.96
C ASN A 177 11.79 2.51 -38.54
N ASP A 178 12.91 2.48 -37.78
CA ASP A 178 13.06 2.97 -36.39
C ASP A 178 12.59 4.44 -36.14
N SER A 179 12.44 5.25 -37.17
CA SER A 179 11.86 6.59 -37.10
C SER A 179 10.33 6.60 -36.94
N GLU A 180 9.64 5.53 -37.33
CA GLU A 180 8.18 5.40 -37.20
C GLU A 180 7.76 4.93 -35.79
N ALA A 181 8.62 4.21 -35.06
CA ALA A 181 8.34 3.80 -33.68
C ALA A 181 8.17 4.99 -32.72
N PHE A 182 8.82 6.13 -32.99
CA PHE A 182 8.60 7.38 -32.25
C PHE A 182 7.27 8.04 -32.65
N ALA A 183 6.87 7.92 -33.90
CA ALA A 183 5.60 8.43 -34.38
C ALA A 183 4.39 7.72 -33.77
N ASP A 184 4.44 6.39 -33.67
CA ASP A 184 3.33 5.58 -33.15
C ASP A 184 3.10 5.74 -31.64
N ALA A 185 4.13 6.07 -30.86
CA ALA A 185 3.97 6.33 -29.43
C ALA A 185 3.12 7.58 -29.13
N PHE A 186 3.01 8.52 -30.08
CA PHE A 186 2.27 9.77 -29.94
C PHE A 186 1.02 9.89 -30.86
N ALA A 187 0.84 9.03 -31.84
CA ALA A 187 -0.19 9.17 -32.88
C ALA A 187 -1.62 8.77 -32.47
N THR A 188 -1.85 8.31 -31.24
CA THR A 188 -3.16 7.73 -30.85
C THR A 188 -3.97 8.61 -29.91
N SER A 189 -4.00 9.94 -30.05
CA SER A 189 -4.67 10.78 -29.05
C SER A 189 -6.13 11.16 -29.31
N GLU A 190 -6.73 11.01 -30.48
CA GLU A 190 -8.09 11.51 -30.69
C GLU A 190 -9.14 10.53 -31.24
N GLU A 191 -8.80 9.50 -31.98
CA GLU A 191 -9.82 8.60 -32.58
C GLU A 191 -10.12 7.31 -31.81
N SER A 192 -9.29 6.91 -30.84
CA SER A 192 -9.50 5.65 -30.10
C SER A 192 -10.23 5.78 -28.75
N THR A 193 -10.64 6.98 -28.37
CA THR A 193 -11.18 7.25 -27.01
C THR A 193 -12.57 6.65 -26.77
N LYS A 194 -13.33 6.29 -27.80
CA LYS A 194 -14.70 5.77 -27.66
C LYS A 194 -14.86 4.24 -27.75
N ALA A 195 -13.85 3.50 -28.18
CA ALA A 195 -14.02 2.08 -28.49
C ALA A 195 -13.26 1.08 -27.60
N ARG A 196 -12.46 1.50 -26.61
CA ARG A 196 -11.58 0.61 -25.83
C ARG A 196 -11.77 0.59 -24.31
N THR A 197 -12.88 1.07 -23.77
CA THR A 197 -13.15 1.13 -22.33
C THR A 197 -13.59 -0.21 -21.71
N GLY A 198 -13.55 -1.32 -22.44
CA GLY A 198 -13.94 -2.63 -21.94
C GLY A 198 -12.76 -3.50 -21.50
N GLY A 199 -12.41 -3.51 -20.22
CA GLY A 199 -11.77 -4.68 -19.60
C GLY A 199 -10.23 -4.76 -19.59
N LYS A 200 -9.46 -3.78 -20.12
CA LYS A 200 -7.98 -3.87 -20.23
C LYS A 200 -7.19 -2.99 -19.24
N ILE A 201 -7.83 -2.01 -18.59
CA ILE A 201 -7.15 -1.07 -17.68
C ILE A 201 -6.66 -1.82 -16.43
N GLY A 202 -5.39 -1.63 -16.10
CA GLY A 202 -4.72 -2.22 -14.93
C GLY A 202 -4.39 -3.71 -15.04
N LYS A 203 -4.77 -4.40 -16.13
CA LYS A 203 -4.41 -5.82 -16.37
C LYS A 203 -3.16 -5.91 -17.24
N ILE A 204 -2.32 -6.91 -16.95
CA ILE A 204 -1.15 -7.22 -17.78
C ILE A 204 -1.63 -7.88 -19.07
N HIS A 205 -1.14 -7.39 -20.21
CA HIS A 205 -1.32 -8.04 -21.51
C HIS A 205 0.04 -8.42 -22.06
N THR A 206 0.11 -9.53 -22.72
CA THR A 206 1.28 -9.91 -23.52
C THR A 206 0.99 -9.57 -24.97
N ILE A 207 1.82 -8.69 -25.53
CA ILE A 207 1.78 -8.37 -26.97
C ILE A 207 2.94 -9.10 -27.62
N THR A 208 2.68 -9.82 -28.71
CA THR A 208 3.75 -10.41 -29.52
C THR A 208 4.15 -9.37 -30.56
N LEU A 209 5.40 -8.96 -30.52
CA LEU A 209 5.98 -8.04 -31.49
C LEU A 209 6.24 -8.78 -32.82
N GLU A 210 6.42 -8.04 -33.92
CA GLU A 210 6.70 -8.59 -35.26
C GLU A 210 7.93 -9.50 -35.31
N ASN A 211 8.92 -9.24 -34.45
CA ASN A 211 10.11 -10.07 -34.30
C ASN A 211 9.89 -11.35 -33.45
N GLY A 212 8.65 -11.68 -33.09
CA GLY A 212 8.28 -12.82 -32.28
C GLY A 212 8.53 -12.67 -30.77
N LYS A 213 9.12 -11.56 -30.32
CA LYS A 213 9.34 -11.30 -28.88
C LYS A 213 8.01 -10.96 -28.19
N LYS A 214 7.82 -11.48 -27.01
CA LYS A 214 6.67 -11.17 -26.16
C LYS A 214 6.99 -9.97 -25.28
N GLN A 215 6.09 -8.98 -25.26
CA GLN A 215 6.20 -7.76 -24.46
C GLN A 215 5.08 -7.75 -23.42
N LYS A 216 5.40 -7.52 -22.13
CA LYS A 216 4.40 -7.28 -21.09
C LYS A 216 3.99 -5.80 -21.11
N VAL A 217 2.71 -5.53 -21.25
CA VAL A 217 2.18 -4.15 -21.29
C VAL A 217 1.07 -4.00 -20.27
N VAL A 218 1.10 -2.92 -19.51
CA VAL A 218 0.02 -2.51 -18.60
C VAL A 218 -0.32 -1.06 -18.86
N GLU A 219 -1.60 -0.77 -18.98
CA GLU A 219 -2.13 0.58 -19.17
C GLU A 219 -2.93 0.99 -17.93
N PHE A 220 -2.72 2.21 -17.45
CA PHE A 220 -3.44 2.83 -16.36
C PHE A 220 -4.10 4.13 -16.85
N TYR A 221 -5.40 4.25 -16.62
CA TYR A 221 -6.18 5.44 -16.92
C TYR A 221 -7.44 5.44 -16.05
N TYR A 222 -7.58 6.43 -15.19
CA TYR A 222 -8.67 6.50 -14.21
C TYR A 222 -9.33 7.89 -14.26
N GLU A 223 -10.55 7.95 -14.75
CA GLU A 223 -11.32 9.19 -14.83
C GLU A 223 -11.91 9.60 -13.47
N GLY A 224 -12.23 8.64 -12.62
CA GLY A 224 -12.75 8.88 -11.27
C GLY A 224 -11.67 9.20 -10.23
N GLY A 225 -10.38 9.13 -10.60
CA GLY A 225 -9.28 9.55 -9.73
C GLY A 225 -9.23 8.77 -8.40
N ILE A 226 -9.11 9.48 -7.27
CA ILE A 226 -9.00 8.85 -5.93
C ILE A 226 -10.28 8.11 -5.50
N LYS A 227 -11.43 8.39 -6.10
CA LYS A 227 -12.66 7.64 -5.87
C LYS A 227 -12.53 6.21 -6.40
N GLU A 228 -11.97 6.05 -7.61
CA GLU A 228 -11.68 4.73 -8.17
C GLU A 228 -10.56 4.03 -7.40
N PHE A 229 -9.63 4.79 -6.79
CA PHE A 229 -8.59 4.21 -5.94
C PHE A 229 -9.20 3.56 -4.68
N VAL A 230 -10.15 4.22 -4.01
CA VAL A 230 -10.88 3.62 -2.88
C VAL A 230 -11.66 2.37 -3.32
N ALA A 231 -12.32 2.43 -4.49
CA ALA A 231 -13.00 1.26 -5.06
C ALA A 231 -12.05 0.09 -5.30
N TYR A 232 -10.86 0.39 -5.84
CA TYR A 232 -9.82 -0.60 -6.06
C TYR A 232 -9.32 -1.26 -4.75
N LEU A 233 -9.11 -0.45 -3.69
CA LEU A 233 -8.67 -0.93 -2.38
C LEU A 233 -9.74 -1.74 -1.64
N ASN A 234 -11.02 -1.51 -1.95
CA ASN A 234 -12.15 -2.22 -1.35
C ASN A 234 -12.67 -3.38 -2.19
N LYS A 235 -12.00 -3.73 -3.30
CA LYS A 235 -12.48 -4.76 -4.24
C LYS A 235 -12.74 -6.12 -3.58
N SER A 236 -11.93 -6.49 -2.58
CA SER A 236 -12.03 -7.75 -1.82
C SER A 236 -12.76 -7.61 -0.48
N LYS A 237 -13.36 -6.45 -0.20
CA LYS A 237 -14.07 -6.15 1.05
C LYS A 237 -15.53 -5.88 0.76
N GLU A 238 -16.40 -6.19 1.71
CA GLU A 238 -17.82 -5.87 1.62
C GLU A 238 -18.07 -4.45 2.14
N PRO A 239 -18.51 -3.51 1.29
CA PRO A 239 -18.75 -2.13 1.72
C PRO A 239 -20.02 -2.04 2.58
N LEU A 240 -19.99 -1.18 3.62
CA LEU A 240 -21.17 -0.91 4.44
C LEU A 240 -22.28 -0.18 3.67
N TYR A 241 -21.92 0.53 2.62
CA TYR A 241 -22.80 1.31 1.75
C TYR A 241 -22.19 1.42 0.36
N GLU A 242 -23.02 1.50 -0.67
CA GLU A 242 -22.58 1.46 -2.08
C GLU A 242 -21.77 2.70 -2.50
N ASN A 243 -22.13 3.88 -1.98
CA ASN A 243 -21.55 5.15 -2.39
C ASN A 243 -20.16 5.37 -1.78
N ILE A 244 -19.15 5.57 -2.60
CA ILE A 244 -17.85 6.06 -2.14
C ILE A 244 -17.96 7.58 -1.97
N LEU A 245 -17.66 8.06 -0.76
CA LEU A 245 -17.65 9.49 -0.45
C LEU A 245 -16.47 10.17 -1.13
N TYR A 246 -16.71 11.34 -1.69
CA TYR A 246 -15.69 12.16 -2.31
C TYR A 246 -15.95 13.62 -1.97
N PHE A 247 -14.94 14.27 -1.43
CA PHE A 247 -14.95 15.68 -1.03
C PHE A 247 -13.77 16.37 -1.67
N GLU A 248 -14.00 17.57 -2.20
CA GLU A 248 -12.94 18.41 -2.74
C GLU A 248 -13.18 19.88 -2.39
N GLY A 249 -12.12 20.64 -2.33
CA GLY A 249 -12.20 22.08 -2.11
C GLY A 249 -10.85 22.72 -1.98
N GLU A 250 -10.83 24.04 -1.95
CA GLU A 250 -9.63 24.85 -1.79
C GLU A 250 -9.81 25.82 -0.61
N LYS A 251 -8.84 25.83 0.30
CA LYS A 251 -8.81 26.75 1.44
C LYS A 251 -7.37 27.08 1.81
N ASN A 252 -7.07 28.36 2.02
CA ASN A 252 -5.74 28.84 2.39
C ASN A 252 -4.64 28.39 1.39
N ASN A 253 -4.92 28.43 0.09
CA ASN A 253 -4.05 27.95 -0.98
C ASN A 253 -3.68 26.45 -0.88
N VAL A 254 -4.48 25.68 -0.14
CA VAL A 254 -4.39 24.23 -0.08
C VAL A 254 -5.59 23.65 -0.79
N TYR A 255 -5.36 22.97 -1.92
CA TYR A 255 -6.38 22.18 -2.57
C TYR A 255 -6.44 20.79 -1.93
N VAL A 256 -7.63 20.38 -1.53
CA VAL A 256 -7.89 19.15 -0.79
C VAL A 256 -8.79 18.25 -1.60
N GLU A 257 -8.40 17.00 -1.74
CA GLU A 257 -9.24 15.91 -2.24
C GLU A 257 -9.24 14.78 -1.22
N VAL A 258 -10.41 14.32 -0.82
CA VAL A 258 -10.56 13.20 0.11
C VAL A 258 -11.62 12.25 -0.43
N SER A 259 -11.30 10.96 -0.42
CA SER A 259 -12.27 9.92 -0.75
C SER A 259 -12.19 8.79 0.25
N PHE A 260 -13.35 8.27 0.68
CA PHE A 260 -13.37 7.17 1.64
C PHE A 260 -14.67 6.36 1.61
N GLN A 261 -14.58 5.15 2.16
CA GLN A 261 -15.72 4.25 2.33
C GLN A 261 -15.44 3.32 3.52
N HIS A 262 -16.47 3.03 4.32
CA HIS A 262 -16.38 2.00 5.35
C HIS A 262 -16.77 0.64 4.77
N ASN A 263 -16.13 -0.41 5.26
CA ASN A 263 -16.34 -1.80 4.88
C ASN A 263 -16.47 -2.70 6.13
N ASP A 264 -16.63 -3.98 5.93
CA ASP A 264 -16.84 -4.98 6.99
C ASP A 264 -15.57 -5.32 7.80
N SER A 265 -14.39 -4.90 7.34
CA SER A 265 -13.13 -5.18 8.06
C SER A 265 -13.01 -4.41 9.38
N TYR A 266 -12.04 -4.79 10.19
CA TYR A 266 -11.74 -4.16 11.48
C TYR A 266 -10.54 -3.22 11.44
N ASN A 267 -9.75 -3.27 10.36
CA ASN A 267 -8.54 -2.46 10.22
C ASN A 267 -8.81 -1.18 9.43
N GLU A 268 -8.14 -0.08 9.78
CA GLU A 268 -8.12 1.12 8.96
C GLU A 268 -7.09 0.98 7.83
N SER A 269 -7.43 1.45 6.64
CA SER A 269 -6.55 1.54 5.47
C SER A 269 -6.56 2.97 4.96
N VAL A 270 -5.72 3.83 5.53
CA VAL A 270 -5.70 5.27 5.21
C VAL A 270 -4.38 5.65 4.57
N PHE A 271 -4.44 6.16 3.35
CA PHE A 271 -3.29 6.62 2.58
C PHE A 271 -3.33 8.13 2.42
N SER A 272 -2.19 8.79 2.60
CA SER A 272 -2.09 10.23 2.51
C SER A 272 -1.02 10.67 1.52
N PHE A 273 -1.34 11.74 0.78
CA PHE A 273 -0.50 12.25 -0.31
C PHE A 273 -0.40 13.77 -0.27
N VAL A 274 0.77 14.28 -0.65
CA VAL A 274 1.05 15.71 -0.84
C VAL A 274 1.69 15.90 -2.20
N ASN A 275 1.05 16.66 -3.09
CA ASN A 275 1.52 16.85 -4.47
C ASN A 275 1.85 15.52 -5.17
N ASN A 276 0.99 14.51 -5.00
CA ASN A 276 1.12 13.13 -5.51
C ASN A 276 2.29 12.32 -4.91
N ILE A 277 2.93 12.82 -3.83
CA ILE A 277 3.95 12.08 -3.08
C ILE A 277 3.26 11.39 -1.90
N ASN A 278 3.48 10.08 -1.76
CA ASN A 278 3.00 9.33 -0.61
C ASN A 278 3.69 9.81 0.68
N THR A 279 2.89 10.03 1.73
CA THR A 279 3.36 10.42 3.06
C THR A 279 2.99 9.34 4.08
N PRO A 280 3.76 8.25 4.16
CA PRO A 280 3.40 7.11 5.01
C PRO A 280 3.33 7.46 6.51
N GLU A 281 4.13 8.41 6.97
CA GLU A 281 4.02 8.93 8.35
C GLU A 281 2.90 9.97 8.51
N GLY A 282 2.15 10.25 7.43
CA GLY A 282 1.05 11.22 7.41
C GLY A 282 1.53 12.66 7.51
N GLY A 283 1.09 13.35 8.55
CA GLY A 283 1.38 14.76 8.80
C GLY A 283 0.11 15.54 9.10
N THR A 284 0.20 16.86 8.99
CA THR A 284 -0.87 17.80 9.37
C THR A 284 -2.17 17.60 8.61
N HIS A 285 -2.11 17.29 7.30
CA HIS A 285 -3.29 17.02 6.47
C HIS A 285 -4.04 15.77 6.91
N LEU A 286 -3.33 14.68 7.25
CA LEU A 286 -3.94 13.45 7.77
C LEU A 286 -4.53 13.68 9.17
N GLN A 287 -3.86 14.48 10.02
CA GLN A 287 -4.40 14.88 11.32
C GLN A 287 -5.70 15.69 11.16
N GLY A 288 -5.76 16.61 10.19
CA GLY A 288 -6.96 17.36 9.85
C GLY A 288 -8.12 16.45 9.49
N PHE A 289 -7.88 15.47 8.62
CA PHE A 289 -8.87 14.46 8.25
C PHE A 289 -9.38 13.65 9.45
N ARG A 290 -8.45 13.11 10.26
CA ARG A 290 -8.80 12.31 11.44
C ARG A 290 -9.62 13.11 12.46
N ASN A 291 -9.30 14.40 12.65
CA ASN A 291 -10.07 15.29 13.53
C ASN A 291 -11.48 15.53 12.97
N ALA A 292 -11.56 15.88 11.67
CA ALA A 292 -12.82 16.18 11.00
C ALA A 292 -13.82 15.03 11.12
N ILE A 293 -13.40 13.81 10.73
CA ILE A 293 -14.30 12.65 10.80
C ILE A 293 -14.69 12.32 12.22
N THR A 294 -13.73 12.38 13.17
CA THR A 294 -14.01 12.05 14.57
C THR A 294 -15.02 13.02 15.19
N LYS A 295 -14.85 14.30 14.95
CA LYS A 295 -15.76 15.32 15.44
C LYS A 295 -17.14 15.17 14.80
N THR A 296 -17.20 15.16 13.47
CA THR A 296 -18.46 15.18 12.72
C THR A 296 -19.33 13.94 13.01
N PHE A 297 -18.74 12.75 13.10
CA PHE A 297 -19.51 11.55 13.45
C PHE A 297 -20.00 11.57 14.90
N ASN A 298 -19.24 12.10 15.85
CA ASN A 298 -19.70 12.26 17.22
C ASN A 298 -20.87 13.27 17.30
N ASP A 299 -20.73 14.41 16.64
CA ASP A 299 -21.78 15.45 16.62
C ASP A 299 -23.07 14.90 16.02
N TYR A 300 -22.97 14.15 14.90
CA TYR A 300 -24.12 13.48 14.27
C TYR A 300 -24.73 12.41 15.18
N ALA A 301 -23.91 11.52 15.76
CA ALA A 301 -24.40 10.44 16.63
C ALA A 301 -25.18 10.97 17.85
N ARG A 302 -24.79 12.13 18.39
CA ARG A 302 -25.52 12.79 19.47
C ARG A 302 -26.78 13.47 18.98
N SER A 303 -26.74 14.23 17.90
CA SER A 303 -27.91 14.90 17.32
C SER A 303 -29.00 13.90 16.91
N ALA A 304 -28.61 12.78 16.35
CA ALA A 304 -29.49 11.68 15.96
C ALA A 304 -29.90 10.76 17.14
N LYS A 305 -29.43 11.06 18.38
CA LYS A 305 -29.71 10.26 19.59
C LYS A 305 -29.28 8.79 19.50
N LEU A 306 -28.29 8.48 18.66
CA LEU A 306 -27.67 7.16 18.57
C LEU A 306 -26.70 6.93 19.73
N LEU A 307 -26.09 7.99 20.24
CA LEU A 307 -25.23 8.02 21.42
C LEU A 307 -25.92 8.82 22.53
N LYS A 308 -26.06 8.23 23.72
CA LYS A 308 -26.69 8.90 24.87
C LYS A 308 -25.77 9.95 25.46
N ASP A 309 -26.34 11.00 26.05
CA ASP A 309 -25.56 12.08 26.70
C ASP A 309 -24.63 11.59 27.83
N SER A 310 -25.02 10.49 28.48
CA SER A 310 -24.23 9.84 29.52
C SER A 310 -23.09 8.94 29.02
N GLU A 311 -23.09 8.59 27.72
CA GLU A 311 -22.06 7.74 27.11
C GLU A 311 -20.87 8.62 26.65
N PRO A 312 -19.63 8.12 26.75
CA PRO A 312 -18.46 8.86 26.26
C PRO A 312 -18.52 9.00 24.73
N ASN A 313 -17.81 9.98 24.19
CA ASN A 313 -17.63 10.12 22.75
C ASN A 313 -16.92 8.89 22.17
N LEU A 314 -17.26 8.58 20.93
CA LEU A 314 -16.55 7.59 20.12
C LEU A 314 -15.09 8.06 19.93
N SER A 315 -14.14 7.17 20.11
CA SER A 315 -12.74 7.48 19.79
C SER A 315 -12.52 7.53 18.29
N GLY A 316 -11.42 8.16 17.86
CA GLY A 316 -11.06 8.17 16.45
C GLY A 316 -10.84 6.76 15.90
N GLU A 317 -10.35 5.82 16.71
CA GLU A 317 -10.16 4.41 16.34
C GLU A 317 -11.49 3.71 16.08
N ASP A 318 -12.49 3.95 16.94
CA ASP A 318 -13.81 3.34 16.78
C ASP A 318 -14.49 3.77 15.47
N ILE A 319 -14.31 5.05 15.08
CA ILE A 319 -14.88 5.63 13.85
C ILE A 319 -14.12 5.14 12.61
N ARG A 320 -12.83 4.90 12.72
CA ARG A 320 -12.00 4.45 11.60
C ARG A 320 -11.92 2.93 11.46
N GLU A 321 -12.62 2.17 12.30
CA GLU A 321 -12.72 0.72 12.14
C GLU A 321 -13.37 0.37 10.79
N GLY A 322 -12.63 -0.35 9.94
CA GLY A 322 -13.05 -0.69 8.57
C GLY A 322 -13.07 0.48 7.60
N LEU A 323 -12.38 1.58 7.90
CA LEU A 323 -12.28 2.72 7.00
C LEU A 323 -11.18 2.51 5.95
N THR A 324 -11.52 2.63 4.68
CA THR A 324 -10.57 2.83 3.58
C THR A 324 -10.66 4.27 3.12
N ALA A 325 -9.55 5.02 3.18
CA ALA A 325 -9.53 6.45 2.83
C ALA A 325 -8.27 6.86 2.08
N ILE A 326 -8.43 7.79 1.15
CA ILE A 326 -7.36 8.50 0.46
C ILE A 326 -7.50 9.98 0.80
N VAL A 327 -6.43 10.57 1.34
CA VAL A 327 -6.32 11.99 1.65
C VAL A 327 -5.23 12.60 0.80
N SER A 328 -5.58 13.44 -0.15
CA SER A 328 -4.63 14.09 -1.08
C SER A 328 -4.72 15.59 -0.95
N VAL A 329 -3.60 16.25 -0.77
CA VAL A 329 -3.52 17.71 -0.78
C VAL A 329 -2.52 18.18 -1.83
N LYS A 330 -2.83 19.35 -2.42
CA LYS A 330 -1.91 20.07 -3.33
C LYS A 330 -1.59 21.41 -2.69
N ILE A 331 -0.31 21.65 -2.47
CA ILE A 331 0.23 22.83 -1.78
C ILE A 331 1.35 23.40 -2.65
N GLU A 332 1.39 24.71 -2.80
CA GLU A 332 2.41 25.38 -3.63
C GLU A 332 3.82 25.19 -3.04
N ASP A 333 3.96 25.39 -1.72
CA ASP A 333 5.23 25.23 -1.00
C ASP A 333 5.10 24.20 0.16
N PRO A 334 5.19 22.90 -0.14
CA PRO A 334 5.07 21.88 0.90
C PRO A 334 6.34 21.77 1.74
N GLN A 335 6.17 21.85 3.06
CA GLN A 335 7.23 21.67 4.05
C GLN A 335 7.14 20.28 4.67
N PHE A 336 8.16 19.46 4.46
CA PHE A 336 8.25 18.12 5.02
C PHE A 336 9.22 18.08 6.19
N GLU A 337 9.00 17.19 7.16
CA GLU A 337 9.88 17.01 8.32
C GLU A 337 11.24 16.40 7.95
N GLY A 338 11.42 15.89 6.73
CA GLY A 338 12.67 15.29 6.26
C GLY A 338 12.78 15.23 4.75
N GLN A 339 13.99 14.95 4.25
CA GLN A 339 14.28 14.84 2.82
C GLN A 339 13.51 13.70 2.14
N THR A 340 13.17 12.65 2.86
CA THR A 340 12.38 11.51 2.37
C THR A 340 10.91 11.84 2.13
N LYS A 341 10.46 13.03 2.58
CA LYS A 341 9.10 13.57 2.38
C LYS A 341 7.98 12.70 2.95
N GLN A 342 8.28 11.96 4.01
CA GLN A 342 7.35 11.00 4.60
C GLN A 342 6.25 11.64 5.44
N LYS A 343 6.47 12.87 5.94
CA LYS A 343 5.54 13.57 6.83
C LYS A 343 5.44 15.06 6.49
N LEU A 344 4.21 15.55 6.34
CA LEU A 344 3.93 16.97 6.07
C LEU A 344 3.90 17.78 7.37
N GLY A 345 4.60 18.94 7.37
CA GLY A 345 4.67 19.87 8.48
C GLY A 345 3.74 21.09 8.39
N ASN A 346 3.26 21.45 7.19
CA ASN A 346 2.44 22.65 6.95
C ASN A 346 1.20 22.74 7.85
N SER A 347 1.15 23.70 8.77
CA SER A 347 0.03 23.85 9.72
C SER A 347 -1.30 24.22 9.05
N GLU A 348 -1.26 25.00 7.95
CA GLU A 348 -2.42 25.42 7.16
C GLU A 348 -3.16 24.24 6.54
N ALA A 349 -2.45 23.16 6.19
CA ALA A 349 -3.04 21.96 5.62
C ALA A 349 -4.00 21.27 6.60
N ARG A 350 -3.68 21.27 7.91
CA ARG A 350 -4.55 20.72 8.94
C ARG A 350 -5.90 21.42 8.96
N GLY A 351 -5.87 22.77 9.00
CA GLY A 351 -7.08 23.57 9.06
C GLY A 351 -7.90 23.50 7.76
N ALA A 352 -7.24 23.44 6.60
CA ALA A 352 -7.91 23.33 5.32
C ALA A 352 -8.67 22.00 5.20
N VAL A 353 -8.01 20.88 5.51
CA VAL A 353 -8.62 19.54 5.45
C VAL A 353 -9.74 19.41 6.48
N ASP A 354 -9.49 19.82 7.74
CA ASP A 354 -10.50 19.74 8.81
C ASP A 354 -11.79 20.49 8.44
N ASN A 355 -11.67 21.73 7.95
CA ASN A 355 -12.84 22.52 7.57
C ASN A 355 -13.60 21.92 6.38
N ILE A 356 -12.90 21.61 5.28
CA ILE A 356 -13.54 21.11 4.05
C ILE A 356 -14.24 19.77 4.31
N VAL A 357 -13.55 18.87 5.00
CA VAL A 357 -14.12 17.54 5.31
C VAL A 357 -15.27 17.64 6.30
N SER A 358 -15.14 18.43 7.38
CA SER A 358 -16.22 18.59 8.37
C SER A 358 -17.48 19.18 7.74
N GLU A 359 -17.35 20.21 6.91
CA GLU A 359 -18.49 20.88 6.27
C GLU A 359 -19.21 19.93 5.31
N GLN A 360 -18.49 19.32 4.37
CA GLN A 360 -19.08 18.45 3.35
C GLN A 360 -19.59 17.13 3.95
N LEU A 361 -18.92 16.58 4.95
CA LEU A 361 -19.36 15.39 5.64
C LEU A 361 -20.63 15.66 6.46
N THR A 362 -20.74 16.78 7.17
CA THR A 362 -21.96 17.15 7.90
C THR A 362 -23.15 17.19 6.94
N TYR A 363 -22.98 17.90 5.82
CA TYR A 363 -24.02 17.98 4.79
C TYR A 363 -24.40 16.61 4.22
N PHE A 364 -23.42 15.75 3.95
CA PHE A 364 -23.64 14.39 3.46
C PHE A 364 -24.43 13.53 4.47
N LEU A 365 -24.07 13.58 5.76
CA LEU A 365 -24.72 12.78 6.80
C LEU A 365 -26.18 13.19 7.01
N GLU A 366 -26.49 14.49 6.92
CA GLU A 366 -27.85 15.00 6.99
C GLU A 366 -28.71 14.54 5.81
N GLN A 367 -28.14 14.47 4.61
CA GLN A 367 -28.85 13.99 3.42
C GLN A 367 -28.98 12.46 3.36
N ASN A 368 -28.09 11.72 4.02
CA ASN A 368 -28.03 10.27 3.96
C ASN A 368 -28.13 9.61 5.35
N PRO A 369 -29.26 9.77 6.06
CA PRO A 369 -29.40 9.33 7.45
C PRO A 369 -29.24 7.82 7.64
N GLN A 370 -29.56 7.01 6.63
CA GLN A 370 -29.38 5.55 6.69
C GLN A 370 -27.90 5.16 6.67
N ILE A 371 -27.10 5.78 5.80
CA ILE A 371 -25.65 5.57 5.73
C ILE A 371 -24.99 6.07 7.02
N ALA A 372 -25.36 7.27 7.46
CA ALA A 372 -24.86 7.86 8.69
C ALA A 372 -25.13 6.95 9.90
N LYS A 373 -26.34 6.39 9.99
CA LYS A 373 -26.73 5.44 11.04
C LYS A 373 -25.89 4.17 10.99
N SER A 374 -25.70 3.56 9.82
CA SER A 374 -24.90 2.34 9.67
C SER A 374 -23.45 2.54 10.13
N ILE A 375 -22.84 3.68 9.78
CA ILE A 375 -21.46 4.00 10.20
C ILE A 375 -21.41 4.21 11.72
N CYS A 376 -22.34 4.99 12.29
CA CYS A 376 -22.37 5.22 13.73
C CYS A 376 -22.63 3.93 14.52
N GLU A 377 -23.53 3.05 14.06
CA GLU A 377 -23.80 1.76 14.70
C GLU A 377 -22.56 0.85 14.69
N LYS A 378 -21.82 0.81 13.57
CA LYS A 378 -20.53 0.09 13.51
C LYS A 378 -19.54 0.67 14.50
N SER A 379 -19.38 2.01 14.55
CA SER A 379 -18.45 2.68 15.46
C SER A 379 -18.81 2.45 16.93
N ILE A 380 -20.09 2.47 17.30
CA ILE A 380 -20.57 2.14 18.65
C ILE A 380 -20.27 0.68 19.00
N LEU A 381 -20.42 -0.23 18.02
CA LEU A 381 -20.08 -1.63 18.20
C LEU A 381 -18.57 -1.84 18.39
N ALA A 382 -17.74 -1.09 17.63
CA ALA A 382 -16.29 -1.06 17.79
C ALA A 382 -15.89 -0.56 19.19
N GLN A 383 -16.48 0.54 19.67
CA GLN A 383 -16.24 1.07 21.02
C GLN A 383 -16.55 0.01 22.09
N ARG A 384 -17.72 -0.63 22.00
CA ARG A 384 -18.12 -1.68 22.97
C ARG A 384 -17.17 -2.86 22.96
N ALA A 385 -16.71 -3.29 21.79
CA ALA A 385 -15.74 -4.36 21.65
C ALA A 385 -14.37 -3.98 22.26
N ARG A 386 -13.89 -2.77 21.97
CA ARG A 386 -12.64 -2.24 22.53
C ARG A 386 -12.72 -2.13 24.07
N GLU A 387 -13.82 -1.63 24.61
CA GLU A 387 -14.01 -1.57 26.07
C GLU A 387 -14.10 -2.95 26.71
N ALA A 388 -14.77 -3.92 26.07
CA ALA A 388 -14.82 -5.30 26.54
C ALA A 388 -13.43 -5.95 26.52
N ALA A 389 -12.66 -5.74 25.46
CA ALA A 389 -11.28 -6.21 25.36
C ALA A 389 -10.39 -5.60 26.46
N ARG A 390 -10.52 -4.29 26.71
CA ARG A 390 -9.80 -3.60 27.80
C ARG A 390 -10.15 -4.18 29.16
N LYS A 391 -11.43 -4.35 29.45
CA LYS A 391 -11.88 -4.99 30.70
C LYS A 391 -11.33 -6.41 30.87
N ALA A 392 -11.35 -7.20 29.79
CA ALA A 392 -10.80 -8.56 29.80
C ALA A 392 -9.28 -8.55 30.07
N ARG A 393 -8.55 -7.62 29.47
CA ARG A 393 -7.12 -7.40 29.70
C ARG A 393 -6.83 -7.02 31.16
N ASP A 394 -7.56 -6.06 31.70
CA ASP A 394 -7.40 -5.60 33.07
C ASP A 394 -7.70 -6.72 34.09
N LEU A 395 -8.71 -7.56 33.82
CA LEU A 395 -9.00 -8.73 34.66
C LEU A 395 -7.88 -9.76 34.58
N THR A 396 -7.29 -9.98 33.42
CA THR A 396 -6.16 -10.90 33.25
C THR A 396 -4.93 -10.35 33.99
N ARG A 397 -4.63 -9.07 33.86
CA ARG A 397 -3.54 -8.40 34.59
C ARG A 397 -3.73 -8.47 36.11
N ARG A 398 -4.95 -8.26 36.63
CA ARG A 398 -5.25 -8.37 38.08
C ARG A 398 -5.08 -9.79 38.58
N LYS A 399 -5.47 -10.80 37.79
CA LYS A 399 -5.23 -12.20 38.11
C LYS A 399 -3.75 -12.54 38.11
N THR A 400 -2.98 -12.01 37.15
CA THR A 400 -1.52 -12.22 37.04
C THR A 400 -0.75 -11.52 38.19
N ALA A 401 -1.25 -10.39 38.71
CA ALA A 401 -0.65 -9.72 39.88
C ALA A 401 -0.94 -10.44 41.21
N LEU A 402 -2.01 -11.26 41.26
CA LEU A 402 -2.36 -12.10 42.44
C LEU A 402 -1.82 -13.52 42.33
N ASP A 403 -1.68 -14.07 41.12
CA ASP A 403 -1.07 -15.35 40.80
C ASP A 403 0.32 -15.13 40.18
N THR A 404 1.31 -14.91 41.01
CA THR A 404 2.72 -14.87 40.62
C THR A 404 3.07 -16.14 39.86
N MET A 405 3.24 -16.06 38.52
CA MET A 405 3.89 -17.06 37.67
C MET A 405 3.13 -18.37 37.31
N ALA A 406 1.86 -18.39 37.11
CA ALA A 406 1.26 -19.57 36.47
C ALA A 406 1.42 -19.48 34.94
N LEU A 407 2.50 -20.01 34.40
CA LEU A 407 2.68 -20.28 32.96
C LEU A 407 1.53 -21.19 32.47
N PRO A 408 1.17 -21.12 31.17
CA PRO A 408 0.11 -21.96 30.62
C PRO A 408 0.36 -23.44 31.00
N GLY A 409 -0.60 -24.14 31.56
CA GLY A 409 -0.44 -25.55 31.94
C GLY A 409 -0.02 -26.49 30.81
N LYS A 410 -0.16 -26.02 29.56
CA LYS A 410 0.31 -26.72 28.35
C LYS A 410 1.79 -26.49 28.06
N LEU A 411 2.37 -25.38 28.51
CA LEU A 411 3.77 -25.05 28.23
C LEU A 411 4.70 -25.97 29.02
N ALA A 412 5.56 -26.68 28.28
CA ALA A 412 6.72 -27.34 28.87
C ALA A 412 7.92 -26.39 28.74
N ASP A 413 8.14 -25.55 29.73
CA ASP A 413 9.18 -24.53 29.73
C ASP A 413 10.60 -25.09 29.85
N CYS A 414 11.60 -24.31 29.45
CA CYS A 414 13.02 -24.60 29.66
C CYS A 414 13.48 -24.09 31.02
N SER A 415 14.60 -24.64 31.52
CA SER A 415 15.14 -24.27 32.83
C SER A 415 16.08 -23.07 32.79
N ASP A 416 16.70 -22.77 31.65
CA ASP A 416 17.51 -21.58 31.47
C ASP A 416 16.61 -20.33 31.49
N LYS A 417 17.08 -19.27 32.13
CA LYS A 417 16.37 -17.98 32.25
C LYS A 417 16.90 -16.90 31.35
N ASP A 418 18.07 -17.12 30.70
CA ASP A 418 18.59 -16.18 29.73
C ASP A 418 17.89 -16.39 28.37
N PRO A 419 17.09 -15.42 27.91
CA PRO A 419 16.38 -15.53 26.64
C PRO A 419 17.28 -15.86 25.45
N LYS A 420 18.52 -15.41 25.47
CA LYS A 420 19.49 -15.61 24.37
C LYS A 420 19.78 -17.08 24.10
N ASN A 421 19.69 -17.93 25.12
CA ASN A 421 19.96 -19.35 25.04
C ASN A 421 18.68 -20.17 24.79
N CYS A 422 17.49 -19.55 24.93
CA CYS A 422 16.20 -20.24 24.93
C CYS A 422 15.53 -20.18 23.58
N GLU A 423 14.87 -21.27 23.20
CA GLU A 423 14.01 -21.35 22.03
C GLU A 423 12.70 -22.04 22.37
N ILE A 424 11.59 -21.63 21.72
CA ILE A 424 10.28 -22.22 21.90
C ILE A 424 9.79 -22.86 20.60
N TYR A 425 9.29 -24.08 20.72
CA TYR A 425 8.65 -24.82 19.63
C TYR A 425 7.14 -24.76 19.81
N ILE A 426 6.46 -24.19 18.84
CA ILE A 426 5.00 -24.20 18.75
C ILE A 426 4.62 -25.41 17.91
N VAL A 427 3.94 -26.37 18.53
CA VAL A 427 3.71 -27.69 17.95
C VAL A 427 2.23 -27.92 17.72
N GLU A 428 1.88 -28.41 16.53
CA GLU A 428 0.50 -28.75 16.21
C GLU A 428 0.05 -30.01 16.96
N GLY A 429 -0.94 -29.84 17.82
CA GLY A 429 -1.59 -30.91 18.56
C GLY A 429 -0.82 -31.42 19.79
N ASP A 430 -1.59 -32.05 20.70
CA ASP A 430 -1.05 -32.59 21.96
C ASP A 430 -0.18 -33.83 21.72
N SER A 431 -0.46 -34.62 20.68
CA SER A 431 0.28 -35.86 20.39
C SER A 431 1.72 -35.55 19.98
N ALA A 432 1.91 -34.69 18.97
CA ALA A 432 3.22 -34.23 18.56
C ALA A 432 3.93 -33.44 19.67
N GLY A 433 3.17 -32.62 20.43
CA GLY A 433 3.65 -31.96 21.65
C GLY A 433 4.18 -32.91 22.70
N GLY A 434 3.57 -34.07 22.88
CA GLY A 434 4.05 -35.13 23.79
C GLY A 434 5.39 -35.71 23.35
N SER A 435 5.53 -36.04 22.07
CA SER A 435 6.78 -36.54 21.51
C SER A 435 7.90 -35.49 21.58
N ALA A 436 7.60 -34.25 21.24
CA ALA A 436 8.54 -33.11 21.30
C ALA A 436 9.02 -32.86 22.75
N LYS A 437 8.12 -32.93 23.74
CA LYS A 437 8.46 -32.82 25.17
C LYS A 437 9.46 -33.88 25.63
N THR A 438 9.36 -35.08 25.09
CA THR A 438 10.25 -36.19 25.45
C THR A 438 11.63 -36.01 24.80
N ALA A 439 11.68 -35.55 23.57
CA ALA A 439 12.91 -35.41 22.77
C ALA A 439 13.73 -34.13 23.03
N ARG A 440 13.11 -33.08 23.61
CA ARG A 440 13.73 -31.75 23.75
C ARG A 440 14.91 -31.72 24.75
N SER A 441 15.77 -30.75 24.57
CA SER A 441 16.69 -30.30 25.63
C SER A 441 15.91 -29.50 26.67
N ARG A 442 15.78 -30.04 27.88
CA ARG A 442 15.09 -29.36 28.96
C ARG A 442 15.78 -28.07 29.41
N ALA A 443 17.04 -27.92 29.14
CA ALA A 443 17.81 -26.73 29.52
C ALA A 443 17.35 -25.50 28.73
N THR A 444 17.25 -25.63 27.41
CA THR A 444 17.12 -24.47 26.49
C THR A 444 15.88 -24.51 25.60
N GLN A 445 15.18 -25.65 25.52
CA GLN A 445 14.04 -25.80 24.60
C GLN A 445 12.73 -25.89 25.34
N ALA A 446 11.79 -24.99 25.01
CA ALA A 446 10.41 -25.00 25.48
C ALA A 446 9.47 -25.55 24.40
N ILE A 447 8.39 -26.23 24.80
CA ILE A 447 7.37 -26.79 23.91
C ILE A 447 6.00 -26.24 24.29
N LEU A 448 5.31 -25.66 23.35
CA LEU A 448 3.93 -25.19 23.47
C LEU A 448 3.05 -25.87 22.41
N PRO A 449 2.27 -26.91 22.80
CA PRO A 449 1.31 -27.51 21.89
C PRO A 449 0.08 -26.62 21.75
N LEU A 450 -0.38 -26.45 20.50
CA LEU A 450 -1.60 -25.71 20.16
C LEU A 450 -2.63 -26.67 19.58
N ARG A 451 -3.92 -26.48 19.90
CA ARG A 451 -5.01 -27.35 19.47
C ARG A 451 -5.79 -26.73 18.31
N GLY A 452 -5.80 -27.43 17.17
CA GLY A 452 -6.64 -27.12 16.02
C GLY A 452 -6.25 -25.83 15.29
N LYS A 453 -7.14 -25.37 14.41
CA LYS A 453 -6.95 -24.14 13.64
C LYS A 453 -7.00 -22.92 14.55
N ILE A 454 -5.99 -22.09 14.46
CA ILE A 454 -5.85 -20.89 15.27
C ILE A 454 -6.76 -19.80 14.73
N LEU A 455 -7.23 -18.93 15.61
CA LEU A 455 -8.01 -17.77 15.24
C LEU A 455 -7.17 -16.85 14.34
N ASN A 456 -7.70 -16.47 13.18
CA ASN A 456 -7.10 -15.43 12.35
C ASN A 456 -7.21 -14.09 13.10
N VAL A 457 -6.08 -13.60 13.64
CA VAL A 457 -6.04 -12.38 14.46
C VAL A 457 -6.21 -11.12 13.62
N GLU A 458 -5.86 -11.15 12.33
CA GLU A 458 -6.05 -10.03 11.41
C GLU A 458 -7.54 -9.79 11.10
N LYS A 459 -8.32 -10.86 11.04
CA LYS A 459 -9.77 -10.81 10.77
C LYS A 459 -10.64 -10.84 12.03
N ALA A 460 -10.06 -10.90 13.20
CA ALA A 460 -10.80 -11.05 14.47
C ALA A 460 -10.79 -9.78 15.30
N ARG A 461 -11.87 -9.53 16.01
CA ARG A 461 -11.96 -8.45 16.99
C ARG A 461 -11.11 -8.74 18.22
N LEU A 462 -10.59 -7.69 18.85
CA LEU A 462 -9.73 -7.78 20.03
C LEU A 462 -10.36 -8.56 21.20
N ASP A 463 -11.68 -8.43 21.42
CA ASP A 463 -12.38 -9.17 22.44
C ASP A 463 -12.34 -10.69 22.20
N LYS A 464 -12.45 -11.14 20.95
CA LYS A 464 -12.32 -12.55 20.56
C LYS A 464 -10.88 -13.05 20.67
N ILE A 465 -9.92 -12.21 20.29
CA ILE A 465 -8.48 -12.50 20.41
C ILE A 465 -8.14 -12.79 21.88
N TYR A 466 -8.52 -11.90 22.79
CA TYR A 466 -8.30 -12.08 24.24
C TYR A 466 -9.17 -13.18 24.87
N ALA A 467 -10.28 -13.57 24.27
CA ALA A 467 -11.09 -14.70 24.73
C ALA A 467 -10.51 -16.05 24.32
N ASN A 468 -9.74 -16.12 23.23
CA ASN A 468 -9.17 -17.36 22.69
C ASN A 468 -8.09 -17.93 23.60
N ALA A 469 -8.23 -19.22 23.99
CA ALA A 469 -7.34 -19.88 24.95
C ALA A 469 -5.94 -20.12 24.36
N GLU A 470 -5.82 -20.42 23.07
CA GLU A 470 -4.54 -20.69 22.40
C GLU A 470 -3.73 -19.39 22.25
N ILE A 471 -4.39 -18.30 21.85
CA ILE A 471 -3.75 -16.97 21.76
C ILE A 471 -3.29 -16.51 23.15
N LYS A 472 -4.12 -16.68 24.19
CA LYS A 472 -3.70 -16.38 25.57
C LYS A 472 -2.48 -17.19 26.01
N ALA A 473 -2.42 -18.46 25.64
CA ALA A 473 -1.28 -19.30 25.96
C ALA A 473 0.01 -18.80 25.31
N MET A 474 -0.06 -18.35 24.05
CA MET A 474 1.08 -17.74 23.35
C MET A 474 1.51 -16.43 23.98
N ILE A 475 0.59 -15.49 24.23
CA ILE A 475 0.89 -14.20 24.87
C ILE A 475 1.60 -14.41 26.22
N THR A 476 1.09 -15.34 27.03
CA THR A 476 1.67 -15.64 28.33
C THR A 476 3.03 -16.34 28.21
N ALA A 477 3.21 -17.24 27.24
CA ALA A 477 4.47 -17.94 27.00
C ALA A 477 5.57 -16.98 26.55
N PHE A 478 5.28 -16.07 25.62
CA PHE A 478 6.26 -15.10 25.11
C PHE A 478 6.59 -14.01 26.13
N GLY A 479 5.61 -13.56 26.89
CA GLY A 479 5.79 -12.52 27.91
C GLY A 479 5.81 -11.09 27.41
N THR A 480 5.75 -10.87 26.09
CA THR A 480 5.86 -9.56 25.45
C THR A 480 4.61 -8.68 25.53
N GLY A 481 3.44 -9.26 25.85
CA GLY A 481 2.17 -8.58 25.64
C GLY A 481 1.80 -8.49 24.15
N ILE A 482 0.75 -7.75 23.84
CA ILE A 482 0.31 -7.43 22.47
C ILE A 482 -0.23 -6.00 22.39
N HIS A 483 -0.26 -5.39 21.20
CA HIS A 483 -0.71 -4.02 20.95
C HIS A 483 0.00 -2.98 21.83
N GLU A 484 -0.73 -2.15 22.56
CA GLU A 484 -0.19 -1.10 23.43
C GLU A 484 0.72 -1.62 24.55
N ASP A 485 0.55 -2.88 24.95
CA ASP A 485 1.35 -3.52 26.01
C ASP A 485 2.58 -4.26 25.45
N PHE A 486 2.80 -4.21 24.12
CA PHE A 486 3.89 -4.93 23.48
C PHE A 486 5.25 -4.35 23.88
N ASP A 487 6.10 -5.21 24.45
CA ASP A 487 7.45 -4.87 24.86
C ASP A 487 8.39 -6.04 24.52
N ILE A 488 9.12 -5.87 23.42
CA ILE A 488 10.06 -6.89 22.91
C ILE A 488 11.16 -7.23 23.91
N SER A 489 11.52 -6.31 24.82
CA SER A 489 12.55 -6.56 25.83
C SER A 489 12.17 -7.63 26.84
N LYS A 490 10.88 -7.94 26.94
CA LYS A 490 10.33 -8.99 27.82
C LYS A 490 10.22 -10.36 27.15
N LEU A 491 10.66 -10.48 25.89
CA LEU A 491 10.62 -11.75 25.17
C LEU A 491 11.47 -12.81 25.90
N ARG A 492 10.86 -13.97 26.16
CA ARG A 492 11.49 -15.04 26.94
C ARG A 492 12.32 -16.02 26.11
N TYR A 493 12.25 -15.95 24.77
CA TYR A 493 12.90 -16.89 23.86
C TYR A 493 13.54 -16.13 22.71
N ASN A 494 14.79 -16.50 22.37
CA ASN A 494 15.51 -15.91 21.23
C ASN A 494 14.99 -16.40 19.87
N LYS A 495 14.43 -17.62 19.85
CA LYS A 495 13.88 -18.23 18.63
C LYS A 495 12.49 -18.78 18.88
N ILE A 496 11.59 -18.55 17.93
CA ILE A 496 10.26 -19.14 17.86
C ILE A 496 10.25 -20.06 16.64
N ILE A 497 9.99 -21.35 16.85
CA ILE A 497 10.04 -22.38 15.82
C ILE A 497 8.64 -22.97 15.66
N LEU A 498 8.08 -22.87 14.47
CA LEU A 498 6.78 -23.45 14.13
C LEU A 498 6.98 -24.88 13.64
N MET A 499 6.30 -25.83 14.27
CA MET A 499 6.29 -27.25 13.90
C MET A 499 4.85 -27.67 13.58
N THR A 500 4.49 -27.53 12.33
CA THR A 500 3.19 -27.95 11.78
C THR A 500 3.39 -29.16 10.88
N ASP A 501 2.32 -29.92 10.63
CA ASP A 501 2.34 -31.04 9.72
C ASP A 501 2.60 -30.59 8.28
N ALA A 502 3.20 -31.45 7.45
CA ALA A 502 3.56 -31.14 6.06
C ALA A 502 2.34 -31.38 5.12
N ASP A 503 1.20 -30.82 5.48
CA ASP A 503 -0.04 -30.89 4.72
C ASP A 503 -0.68 -29.49 4.55
N VAL A 504 -1.83 -29.43 3.88
CA VAL A 504 -2.54 -28.17 3.62
C VAL A 504 -3.02 -27.48 4.91
N ASP A 505 -3.46 -28.27 5.91
CA ASP A 505 -3.91 -27.74 7.20
C ASP A 505 -2.73 -27.22 8.02
N GLY A 506 -1.60 -27.90 8.02
CA GLY A 506 -0.37 -27.45 8.68
C GLY A 506 0.20 -26.18 8.03
N ALA A 507 0.18 -26.07 6.71
CA ALA A 507 0.56 -24.85 5.98
C ALA A 507 -0.37 -23.68 6.36
N HIS A 508 -1.68 -23.93 6.48
CA HIS A 508 -2.64 -22.91 6.91
C HIS A 508 -2.39 -22.48 8.38
N ILE A 509 -2.14 -23.41 9.29
CA ILE A 509 -1.81 -23.11 10.69
C ILE A 509 -0.53 -22.28 10.78
N SER A 510 0.49 -22.65 10.01
CA SER A 510 1.77 -21.92 9.97
C SER A 510 1.58 -20.48 9.49
N THR A 511 0.66 -20.24 8.54
CA THR A 511 0.32 -18.90 8.05
C THR A 511 -0.44 -18.07 9.10
N LEU A 512 -1.24 -18.71 9.96
CA LEU A 512 -1.99 -18.03 11.00
C LEU A 512 -1.16 -17.72 12.27
N LEU A 513 -0.02 -18.37 12.45
CA LEU A 513 0.94 -18.16 13.53
C LEU A 513 1.95 -17.08 13.24
#